data_4bca846b0dd0912a520720e123a70c5d
#
_entry.id   4bca846b0dd0912a520720e123a70c5d
#
_cell.length_a   1.000
_cell.length_b   1.000
_cell.length_c   1.000
_cell.angle_alpha   90.00
_cell.angle_beta   90.00
_cell.angle_gamma   90.00
#
_symmetry.space_group_name_H-M   'P 1'
#
loop_
_entity.id
_entity.type
_entity.pdbx_description
1 polymer ?
#
loop_
_entity_poly.entity_id
_entity_poly.type
_entity_poly.pdbx_seq_one_letter_code
_entity_poly.pdbx_strand_id
1 'polypeptide(L)'
;MTSQKLENLLNLALNSAEDEREKSLNLNVGYDPLDREWDLIIKYSVNLDRVRKIASKVTELQNEYAVIRITESRIDILSGIPEVEYVEKPKRLFFQAAEGRRVSCINAVQDTRLSLYGQGILVAIIDSGIDYANIDFRNADGSTRIRYLWDQSLNPADGETAPVGYSIGVEYTKGQIDEALNAQTVSEQRRLVRSQDISGHGTAVAGVAAGNGSNSGGRYAGVAMQSELIVVKLGNPIQEGFPRTTELMMGIDYIIRKALELRMPVAVNISFGNTYGGHDGTTLLERYIDDVSNIWKSVFCIGTGNEAASAGHTSGRIISEGEETIQLAIQSRQSSISIQIWKEYTDQIEISIINPSGVRVGPVPEILGPHRFRIGQTEILLYYGEPSPYSISQEIYIDLLPVESYLTEGIWRIVLSAGKIVTGQYEMWLPSDNVLNRGTGFLFPTDATTLTIPSSASRAISVGAYDARTFAYADFSGRGFTRLTNMVKPDLVAPGVEVMTTTVGGGYAAFTGTSLATPFVTGSAALLMEWGIVRENDPYLYGEKVKAYLRRGAKKVPGFDEYPNEEVGYGALCTAQSIPQI
;
A
#
# COMPACT_ATOMS: atom_id res chain seq x y z
N MET A 1 -14.24 -7.85 43.84
CA MET A 1 -15.07 -6.65 43.99
C MET A 1 -14.74 -5.67 42.88
N THR A 2 -15.70 -4.99 42.31
CA THR A 2 -15.46 -3.98 41.26
C THR A 2 -15.31 -2.60 41.93
N SER A 3 -14.19 -1.92 41.70
CA SER A 3 -13.96 -0.55 42.15
C SER A 3 -13.98 0.39 40.97
N GLN A 4 -14.62 1.56 41.10
CA GLN A 4 -14.62 2.59 40.05
C GLN A 4 -13.24 3.23 39.82
N LYS A 5 -12.33 3.09 40.79
CA LYS A 5 -10.93 3.54 40.65
C LYS A 5 -10.05 2.55 39.88
N LEU A 6 -10.51 1.32 39.65
CA LEU A 6 -9.79 0.32 38.86
C LEU A 6 -10.29 0.31 37.44
N GLU A 7 -9.37 0.24 36.48
CA GLU A 7 -9.68 0.04 35.08
C GLU A 7 -10.60 -1.16 34.84
N ASN A 8 -11.52 -1.07 33.87
CA ASN A 8 -12.46 -2.17 33.59
C ASN A 8 -11.76 -3.50 33.28
N LEU A 9 -10.65 -3.46 32.52
CA LEU A 9 -9.87 -4.64 32.19
C LEU A 9 -9.15 -5.25 33.42
N LEU A 10 -8.70 -4.42 34.37
CA LEU A 10 -8.17 -4.89 35.63
C LEU A 10 -9.28 -5.49 36.49
N ASN A 11 -10.43 -4.84 36.62
CA ASN A 11 -11.60 -5.40 37.30
C ASN A 11 -12.00 -6.77 36.74
N LEU A 12 -12.02 -6.90 35.41
CA LEU A 12 -12.32 -8.18 34.74
C LEU A 12 -11.25 -9.23 35.09
N ALA A 13 -9.98 -8.88 34.99
CA ALA A 13 -8.87 -9.79 35.30
C ALA A 13 -8.91 -10.32 36.75
N LEU A 14 -9.23 -9.45 37.71
CA LEU A 14 -9.34 -9.83 39.13
C LEU A 14 -10.57 -10.71 39.43
N ASN A 15 -11.59 -10.68 38.57
CA ASN A 15 -12.81 -11.49 38.71
C ASN A 15 -12.81 -12.74 37.82
N SER A 16 -11.79 -12.93 36.97
CA SER A 16 -11.66 -14.10 36.09
C SER A 16 -10.86 -15.21 36.76
N ALA A 17 -11.19 -16.46 36.45
CA ALA A 17 -10.40 -17.61 36.86
C ALA A 17 -9.00 -17.61 36.22
N GLU A 18 -8.04 -18.27 36.82
CA GLU A 18 -6.64 -18.28 36.37
C GLU A 18 -6.53 -18.86 34.94
N ASP A 19 -7.27 -19.93 34.64
CA ASP A 19 -7.31 -20.54 33.33
C ASP A 19 -7.99 -19.67 32.25
N GLU A 20 -8.94 -18.80 32.63
CA GLU A 20 -9.54 -17.81 31.74
C GLU A 20 -8.55 -16.67 31.44
N ARG A 21 -7.82 -16.22 32.48
CA ARG A 21 -6.77 -15.20 32.30
C ARG A 21 -5.64 -15.70 31.39
N GLU A 22 -5.22 -16.97 31.55
CA GLU A 22 -4.17 -17.57 30.72
C GLU A 22 -4.56 -17.70 29.23
N LYS A 23 -5.81 -18.02 28.94
CA LYS A 23 -6.34 -18.08 27.58
C LYS A 23 -6.53 -16.71 26.93
N SER A 24 -6.63 -15.67 27.75
CA SER A 24 -6.82 -14.29 27.27
C SER A 24 -5.51 -13.63 26.89
N LEU A 25 -5.46 -13.00 25.70
CA LEU A 25 -4.30 -12.23 25.25
C LEU A 25 -3.96 -11.03 26.18
N ASN A 26 -4.94 -10.52 26.92
CA ASN A 26 -4.83 -9.24 27.62
C ASN A 26 -4.95 -9.36 29.15
N LEU A 27 -5.68 -10.35 29.68
CA LEU A 27 -6.02 -10.36 31.12
C LEU A 27 -4.82 -10.62 32.03
N ASN A 28 -3.84 -11.42 31.61
CA ASN A 28 -2.64 -11.73 32.38
C ASN A 28 -1.48 -10.72 32.22
N VAL A 29 -1.65 -9.68 31.40
CA VAL A 29 -0.57 -8.69 31.22
C VAL A 29 -0.31 -7.91 32.50
N GLY A 30 0.94 -7.97 32.98
CA GLY A 30 1.36 -7.35 34.24
C GLY A 30 1.21 -8.25 35.46
N TYR A 31 0.70 -9.47 35.34
CA TYR A 31 0.61 -10.44 36.42
C TYR A 31 1.83 -11.36 36.47
N ASP A 32 2.43 -11.49 37.61
CA ASP A 32 3.49 -12.46 37.90
C ASP A 32 2.88 -13.63 38.71
N PRO A 33 2.76 -14.84 38.12
CA PRO A 33 2.13 -15.98 38.76
C PRO A 33 3.00 -16.58 39.88
N LEU A 34 4.33 -16.36 39.89
CA LEU A 34 5.23 -16.89 40.91
C LEU A 34 5.06 -16.13 42.22
N ASP A 35 5.05 -14.80 42.15
CA ASP A 35 4.93 -13.95 43.33
C ASP A 35 3.49 -13.53 43.62
N ARG A 36 2.55 -13.83 42.70
CA ARG A 36 1.15 -13.38 42.72
C ARG A 36 1.02 -11.88 42.82
N GLU A 37 1.86 -11.17 42.09
CA GLU A 37 1.92 -9.72 42.07
C GLU A 37 1.50 -9.16 40.69
N TRP A 38 0.98 -7.94 40.75
CA TRP A 38 0.63 -7.16 39.56
C TRP A 38 1.56 -5.96 39.44
N ASP A 39 2.07 -5.72 38.24
CA ASP A 39 2.59 -4.41 37.84
C ASP A 39 1.41 -3.53 37.44
N LEU A 40 1.23 -2.38 38.07
CA LEU A 40 0.12 -1.47 37.81
C LEU A 40 0.63 -0.04 37.63
N ILE A 41 -0.12 0.72 36.82
CA ILE A 41 0.08 2.17 36.68
C ILE A 41 -0.96 2.87 37.55
N ILE A 42 -0.52 3.82 38.37
CA ILE A 42 -1.43 4.61 39.19
C ILE A 42 -1.31 6.10 38.88
N LYS A 43 -2.44 6.80 38.87
CA LYS A 43 -2.54 8.24 39.03
C LYS A 43 -2.87 8.52 40.48
N TYR A 44 -2.14 9.45 41.10
CA TYR A 44 -2.33 9.80 42.50
C TYR A 44 -2.31 11.31 42.70
N SER A 45 -2.69 11.76 43.91
CA SER A 45 -2.57 13.14 44.36
C SER A 45 -1.80 13.20 45.67
N VAL A 46 -1.15 14.31 45.96
CA VAL A 46 -0.44 14.63 47.20
C VAL A 46 0.83 13.82 47.44
N ASN A 47 0.74 12.52 47.81
CA ASN A 47 1.92 11.67 48.06
C ASN A 47 1.60 10.17 47.95
N LEU A 48 2.65 9.33 48.00
CA LEU A 48 2.57 7.87 47.90
C LEU A 48 2.86 7.13 49.23
N ASP A 49 2.90 7.81 50.38
CA ASP A 49 3.33 7.21 51.62
C ASP A 49 2.49 5.99 52.05
N ARG A 50 1.18 6.01 51.79
CA ARG A 50 0.29 4.89 52.06
C ARG A 50 0.48 3.76 51.08
N VAL A 51 0.72 4.09 49.79
CA VAL A 51 0.97 3.11 48.71
C VAL A 51 2.28 2.36 48.98
N ARG A 52 3.34 3.05 49.39
CA ARG A 52 4.65 2.44 49.72
C ARG A 52 4.58 1.43 50.87
N LYS A 53 3.59 1.50 51.74
CA LYS A 53 3.40 0.54 52.83
C LYS A 53 2.79 -0.79 52.40
N ILE A 54 2.14 -0.82 51.22
CA ILE A 54 1.41 -2.00 50.75
C ILE A 54 1.97 -2.55 49.42
N ALA A 55 2.67 -1.76 48.62
CA ALA A 55 3.32 -2.18 47.38
C ALA A 55 4.73 -2.73 47.70
N SER A 56 5.15 -3.76 46.97
CA SER A 56 6.51 -4.31 47.05
C SER A 56 7.53 -3.42 46.33
N LYS A 57 7.09 -2.68 45.29
CA LYS A 57 7.92 -1.72 44.57
C LYS A 57 7.09 -0.52 44.13
N VAL A 58 7.68 0.68 44.18
CA VAL A 58 7.07 1.93 43.72
C VAL A 58 8.12 2.72 42.93
N THR A 59 7.82 3.02 41.69
CA THR A 59 8.60 3.89 40.82
C THR A 59 7.76 5.14 40.51
N GLU A 60 8.15 6.26 41.10
CA GLU A 60 7.48 7.54 40.82
C GLU A 60 7.85 8.07 39.43
N LEU A 61 6.85 8.60 38.74
CA LEU A 61 6.98 9.29 37.48
C LEU A 61 6.58 10.76 37.65
N GLN A 62 6.83 11.58 36.63
CA GLN A 62 6.40 12.98 36.65
C GLN A 62 4.87 13.11 36.65
N ASN A 63 4.37 14.28 37.04
CA ASN A 63 2.96 14.63 37.03
C ASN A 63 2.04 13.67 37.82
N GLU A 64 2.51 13.23 39.00
CA GLU A 64 1.69 12.40 39.91
C GLU A 64 1.26 11.04 39.29
N TYR A 65 2.13 10.42 38.48
CA TYR A 65 2.01 9.03 38.08
C TYR A 65 3.05 8.17 38.78
N ALA A 66 2.72 6.91 39.00
CA ALA A 66 3.69 5.93 39.43
C ALA A 66 3.41 4.55 38.82
N VAL A 67 4.47 3.76 38.65
CA VAL A 67 4.38 2.32 38.39
C VAL A 67 4.64 1.61 39.72
N ILE A 68 3.72 0.73 40.07
CA ILE A 68 3.81 -0.04 41.32
C ILE A 68 3.77 -1.53 41.06
N ARG A 69 4.44 -2.32 41.89
CA ARG A 69 4.25 -3.77 41.98
C ARG A 69 3.56 -4.08 43.30
N ILE A 70 2.47 -4.84 43.24
CA ILE A 70 1.61 -5.09 44.43
C ILE A 70 0.99 -6.48 44.33
N THR A 71 0.92 -7.17 45.49
CA THR A 71 0.24 -8.46 45.60
C THR A 71 -1.25 -8.31 45.31
N GLU A 72 -1.82 -9.26 44.54
CA GLU A 72 -3.23 -9.26 44.13
C GLU A 72 -4.19 -9.01 45.29
N SER A 73 -3.96 -9.65 46.43
CA SER A 73 -4.79 -9.52 47.62
C SER A 73 -4.81 -8.10 48.25
N ARG A 74 -3.89 -7.22 47.87
CA ARG A 74 -3.80 -5.83 48.37
C ARG A 74 -4.39 -4.79 47.42
N ILE A 75 -4.86 -5.18 46.24
CA ILE A 75 -5.40 -4.25 45.25
C ILE A 75 -6.68 -3.57 45.76
N ASP A 76 -7.51 -4.29 46.52
CA ASP A 76 -8.69 -3.69 47.15
C ASP A 76 -8.30 -2.60 48.18
N ILE A 77 -7.24 -2.81 48.93
CA ILE A 77 -6.69 -1.80 49.87
C ILE A 77 -6.16 -0.60 49.08
N LEU A 78 -5.46 -0.83 47.96
CA LEU A 78 -4.94 0.21 47.11
C LEU A 78 -6.08 1.11 46.57
N SER A 79 -7.17 0.52 46.11
CA SER A 79 -8.33 1.28 45.60
C SER A 79 -9.04 2.09 46.68
N GLY A 80 -8.91 1.69 47.94
CA GLY A 80 -9.44 2.39 49.11
C GLY A 80 -8.58 3.58 49.60
N ILE A 81 -7.36 3.75 49.06
CA ILE A 81 -6.48 4.87 49.45
C ILE A 81 -7.03 6.17 48.81
N PRO A 82 -7.32 7.22 49.61
CA PRO A 82 -7.88 8.48 49.07
C PRO A 82 -6.98 9.16 48.05
N GLU A 83 -5.66 9.09 48.25
CA GLU A 83 -4.65 9.70 47.37
C GLU A 83 -4.51 9.00 46.03
N VAL A 84 -5.00 7.77 45.87
CA VAL A 84 -5.05 7.05 44.58
C VAL A 84 -6.31 7.45 43.83
N GLU A 85 -6.14 8.06 42.66
CA GLU A 85 -7.23 8.53 41.82
C GLU A 85 -7.69 7.42 40.87
N TYR A 86 -6.74 6.75 40.20
CA TYR A 86 -7.03 5.71 39.23
C TYR A 86 -5.90 4.68 39.15
N VAL A 87 -6.26 3.45 38.82
CA VAL A 87 -5.34 2.30 38.68
C VAL A 87 -5.59 1.60 37.37
N GLU A 88 -4.56 1.45 36.58
CA GLU A 88 -4.60 0.81 35.27
C GLU A 88 -3.58 -0.34 35.22
N LYS A 89 -3.95 -1.48 34.59
CA LYS A 89 -2.99 -2.54 34.30
C LYS A 89 -2.17 -2.22 33.05
N PRO A 90 -0.92 -2.67 32.92
CA PRO A 90 -0.11 -2.45 31.75
C PRO A 90 -0.71 -3.16 30.54
N LYS A 91 -0.42 -2.62 29.36
CA LYS A 91 -0.81 -3.18 28.06
C LYS A 91 0.45 -3.58 27.28
N ARG A 92 0.35 -4.63 26.49
CA ARG A 92 1.46 -5.06 25.65
C ARG A 92 1.71 -4.03 24.56
N LEU A 93 2.97 -3.69 24.36
CA LEU A 93 3.43 -2.87 23.25
C LEU A 93 4.07 -3.81 22.21
N PHE A 94 3.60 -3.74 20.97
CA PHE A 94 4.10 -4.58 19.89
C PHE A 94 5.02 -3.76 18.97
N PHE A 95 6.11 -4.39 18.52
CA PHE A 95 7.04 -3.80 17.56
C PHE A 95 6.58 -4.12 16.15
N GLN A 96 6.26 -3.10 15.37
CA GLN A 96 5.45 -3.23 14.18
C GLN A 96 6.17 -3.83 12.95
N ALA A 97 7.43 -3.48 12.65
CA ALA A 97 8.14 -4.06 11.50
C ALA A 97 8.61 -5.50 11.72
N ALA A 98 9.01 -5.84 12.93
CA ALA A 98 9.37 -7.22 13.28
C ALA A 98 8.18 -8.17 13.11
N GLU A 99 6.97 -7.66 13.30
CA GLU A 99 5.74 -8.43 13.12
C GLU A 99 5.48 -8.74 11.64
N GLY A 100 5.62 -7.78 10.73
CA GLY A 100 5.42 -7.98 9.30
C GLY A 100 6.32 -9.10 8.73
N ARG A 101 7.60 -9.12 9.08
CA ARG A 101 8.53 -10.18 8.68
C ARG A 101 8.18 -11.55 9.28
N ARG A 102 7.75 -11.58 10.54
CA ARG A 102 7.36 -12.81 11.25
C ARG A 102 6.11 -13.43 10.63
N VAL A 103 5.06 -12.67 10.42
CA VAL A 103 3.80 -13.19 9.86
C VAL A 103 3.95 -13.60 8.40
N SER A 104 4.82 -12.95 7.63
CA SER A 104 5.17 -13.31 6.26
C SER A 104 6.21 -14.44 6.16
N CYS A 105 6.56 -15.11 7.27
CA CYS A 105 7.50 -16.23 7.37
C CYS A 105 8.90 -15.93 6.81
N ILE A 106 9.32 -14.68 6.79
CA ILE A 106 10.61 -14.26 6.24
C ILE A 106 11.75 -14.72 7.13
N ASN A 107 11.60 -14.59 8.45
CA ASN A 107 12.63 -14.98 9.42
C ASN A 107 13.02 -16.46 9.27
N ALA A 108 12.07 -17.34 8.92
CA ALA A 108 12.33 -18.77 8.74
C ALA A 108 13.21 -19.13 7.53
N VAL A 109 13.32 -18.24 6.54
CA VAL A 109 14.20 -18.45 5.37
C VAL A 109 15.53 -17.71 5.52
N GLN A 110 15.66 -16.87 6.54
CA GLN A 110 16.87 -16.12 6.89
C GLN A 110 17.62 -16.75 8.07
N ASP A 111 17.17 -17.91 8.52
CA ASP A 111 17.89 -18.70 9.52
C ASP A 111 19.17 -19.31 8.95
N THR A 112 19.93 -19.99 9.80
CA THR A 112 21.22 -20.60 9.45
C THR A 112 21.10 -21.72 8.42
N ARG A 113 19.90 -22.26 8.18
CA ARG A 113 19.68 -23.38 7.24
C ARG A 113 19.58 -22.91 5.80
N LEU A 114 18.78 -21.86 5.52
CA LEU A 114 18.58 -21.35 4.16
C LEU A 114 19.40 -20.08 3.90
N SER A 115 19.52 -19.18 4.88
CA SER A 115 20.31 -17.94 4.81
C SER A 115 20.07 -17.12 3.55
N LEU A 116 18.79 -16.90 3.19
CA LEU A 116 18.37 -16.13 2.01
C LEU A 116 18.20 -14.66 2.38
N TYR A 117 18.95 -13.79 1.74
CA TYR A 117 18.96 -12.34 2.01
C TYR A 117 18.83 -11.47 0.76
N GLY A 118 18.59 -12.07 -0.41
CA GLY A 118 18.49 -11.39 -1.71
C GLY A 118 19.84 -11.20 -2.41
N GLN A 119 20.87 -11.94 -2.00
CA GLN A 119 22.20 -11.84 -2.60
C GLN A 119 22.18 -12.20 -4.09
N GLY A 120 22.83 -11.36 -4.93
CA GLY A 120 22.90 -11.57 -6.37
C GLY A 120 21.60 -11.23 -7.13
N ILE A 121 20.62 -10.64 -6.45
CA ILE A 121 19.35 -10.18 -7.02
C ILE A 121 19.27 -8.66 -6.92
N LEU A 122 18.78 -8.02 -7.98
CA LEU A 122 18.40 -6.61 -7.97
C LEU A 122 16.98 -6.46 -7.40
N VAL A 123 16.82 -5.52 -6.47
CA VAL A 123 15.50 -4.98 -6.11
C VAL A 123 15.37 -3.61 -6.74
N ALA A 124 14.39 -3.45 -7.61
CA ALA A 124 14.14 -2.20 -8.30
C ALA A 124 12.92 -1.51 -7.69
N ILE A 125 13.06 -0.23 -7.37
CA ILE A 125 12.02 0.61 -6.78
C ILE A 125 11.67 1.72 -7.76
N ILE A 126 10.42 1.75 -8.22
CA ILE A 126 9.87 2.86 -9.01
C ILE A 126 8.93 3.64 -8.11
N ASP A 127 9.37 4.81 -7.62
CA ASP A 127 8.65 5.54 -6.59
C ASP A 127 9.01 7.03 -6.56
N SER A 128 8.80 7.72 -5.45
CA SER A 128 9.12 9.14 -5.22
C SER A 128 10.62 9.43 -5.05
N GLY A 129 11.47 8.41 -5.08
CA GLY A 129 12.92 8.49 -4.88
C GLY A 129 13.42 7.62 -3.75
N ILE A 130 14.60 7.93 -3.24
CA ILE A 130 15.22 7.28 -2.09
C ILE A 130 16.15 8.26 -1.37
N ASP A 131 16.20 8.19 -0.06
CA ASP A 131 17.29 8.78 0.71
C ASP A 131 18.56 7.91 0.55
N TYR A 132 19.32 8.18 -0.49
CA TYR A 132 20.54 7.42 -0.81
C TYR A 132 21.62 7.52 0.27
N ALA A 133 21.54 8.53 1.13
CA ALA A 133 22.47 8.72 2.23
C ALA A 133 22.15 7.88 3.47
N ASN A 134 20.95 7.28 3.52
CA ASN A 134 20.54 6.46 4.64
C ASN A 134 21.38 5.18 4.75
N ILE A 135 21.90 4.90 5.96
CA ILE A 135 22.80 3.75 6.21
C ILE A 135 22.10 2.40 6.02
N ASP A 136 20.75 2.35 6.03
CA ASP A 136 20.01 1.13 5.76
C ASP A 136 20.15 0.66 4.30
N PHE A 137 20.65 1.50 3.41
CA PHE A 137 20.94 1.18 2.01
C PHE A 137 22.42 1.06 1.68
N ARG A 138 23.27 0.94 2.71
CA ARG A 138 24.73 0.79 2.53
C ARG A 138 25.22 -0.61 2.90
N ASN A 139 26.37 -0.95 2.35
CA ASN A 139 27.15 -2.12 2.77
C ASN A 139 27.86 -1.85 4.11
N ALA A 140 28.41 -2.89 4.73
CA ALA A 140 29.16 -2.79 5.98
C ALA A 140 30.42 -1.91 5.86
N ASP A 141 31.01 -1.79 4.66
CA ASP A 141 32.15 -0.92 4.36
C ASP A 141 31.77 0.56 4.13
N GLY A 142 30.48 0.88 4.25
CA GLY A 142 29.93 2.21 4.05
C GLY A 142 29.57 2.56 2.60
N SER A 143 29.95 1.73 1.62
CA SER A 143 29.57 1.93 0.22
C SER A 143 28.08 1.72 -0.02
N THR A 144 27.50 2.37 -1.04
CA THR A 144 26.09 2.20 -1.36
C THR A 144 25.78 0.82 -1.97
N ARG A 145 24.57 0.29 -1.71
CA ARG A 145 24.00 -0.86 -2.43
C ARG A 145 23.23 -0.42 -3.69
N ILE A 146 23.04 0.90 -3.90
CA ILE A 146 22.34 1.43 -5.06
C ILE A 146 23.29 1.40 -6.26
N ARG A 147 22.96 0.60 -7.27
CA ARG A 147 23.75 0.49 -8.53
C ARG A 147 23.50 1.68 -9.43
N TYR A 148 22.23 2.07 -9.54
CA TYR A 148 21.77 3.19 -10.35
C TYR A 148 20.61 3.90 -9.66
N LEU A 149 20.60 5.22 -9.75
CA LEU A 149 19.49 6.08 -9.35
C LEU A 149 19.17 7.01 -10.53
N TRP A 150 17.99 6.86 -11.11
CA TRP A 150 17.49 7.77 -12.13
C TRP A 150 16.42 8.68 -11.55
N ASP A 151 16.73 9.96 -11.43
CA ASP A 151 15.77 10.99 -11.01
C ASP A 151 15.18 11.66 -12.26
N GLN A 152 13.95 11.28 -12.63
CA GLN A 152 13.26 11.81 -13.80
C GLN A 152 12.80 13.27 -13.61
N SER A 153 12.74 13.77 -12.37
CA SER A 153 12.25 15.12 -12.06
C SER A 153 13.30 16.23 -12.25
N LEU A 154 14.57 15.87 -12.46
CA LEU A 154 15.66 16.84 -12.58
C LEU A 154 15.91 17.23 -14.04
N ASN A 155 16.22 18.51 -14.28
CA ASN A 155 16.91 18.94 -15.47
C ASN A 155 18.42 18.69 -15.28
N PRO A 156 19.13 18.09 -16.26
CA PRO A 156 20.56 17.92 -16.18
C PRO A 156 21.30 19.27 -16.01
N ALA A 157 22.19 19.34 -15.04
CA ALA A 157 23.16 20.45 -14.87
C ALA A 157 24.47 20.13 -15.60
N ASP A 158 25.43 21.04 -15.55
CA ASP A 158 26.77 20.83 -16.16
C ASP A 158 27.41 19.55 -15.63
N GLY A 159 27.74 18.64 -16.54
CA GLY A 159 28.33 17.34 -16.24
C GLY A 159 27.34 16.24 -15.88
N GLU A 160 26.05 16.52 -15.79
CA GLU A 160 24.98 15.53 -15.60
C GLU A 160 24.35 15.15 -16.94
N THR A 161 23.84 13.92 -17.03
CA THR A 161 23.16 13.44 -18.24
C THR A 161 21.96 12.58 -17.89
N ALA A 162 20.96 12.60 -18.76
CA ALA A 162 19.92 11.59 -18.76
C ALA A 162 20.53 10.22 -19.12
N PRO A 163 19.89 9.10 -18.72
CA PRO A 163 20.33 7.78 -19.13
C PRO A 163 20.30 7.63 -20.66
N VAL A 164 21.18 6.81 -21.21
CA VAL A 164 21.24 6.59 -22.66
C VAL A 164 19.92 6.07 -23.20
N GLY A 165 19.38 6.77 -24.19
CA GLY A 165 18.09 6.45 -24.83
C GLY A 165 16.89 7.18 -24.22
N TYR A 166 17.07 7.99 -23.20
CA TYR A 166 16.03 8.82 -22.58
C TYR A 166 16.38 10.30 -22.66
N SER A 167 15.38 11.16 -22.65
CA SER A 167 15.53 12.62 -22.80
C SER A 167 15.22 13.42 -21.54
N ILE A 168 14.89 12.76 -20.43
CA ILE A 168 14.52 13.41 -19.16
C ILE A 168 15.37 12.89 -18.01
N GLY A 169 15.47 13.72 -16.99
CA GLY A 169 16.07 13.34 -15.72
C GLY A 169 17.60 13.26 -15.72
N VAL A 170 18.11 12.78 -14.61
CA VAL A 170 19.55 12.59 -14.37
C VAL A 170 19.80 11.18 -13.83
N GLU A 171 20.77 10.49 -14.41
CA GLU A 171 21.24 9.20 -13.90
C GLU A 171 22.44 9.40 -12.98
N TYR A 172 22.42 8.74 -11.82
CA TYR A 172 23.55 8.63 -10.91
C TYR A 172 23.98 7.18 -10.78
N THR A 173 25.23 6.91 -11.02
CA THR A 173 25.86 5.60 -10.87
C THR A 173 26.28 5.34 -9.42
N LYS A 174 26.53 4.06 -9.08
CA LYS A 174 27.10 3.67 -7.78
C LYS A 174 28.33 4.50 -7.41
N GLY A 175 29.26 4.72 -8.36
CA GLY A 175 30.48 5.48 -8.10
C GLY A 175 30.22 6.93 -7.70
N GLN A 176 29.29 7.61 -8.38
CA GLN A 176 28.91 9.00 -8.04
C GLN A 176 28.19 9.07 -6.69
N ILE A 177 27.36 8.06 -6.37
CA ILE A 177 26.70 7.98 -5.05
C ILE A 177 27.76 7.75 -3.96
N ASP A 178 28.70 6.82 -4.16
CA ASP A 178 29.78 6.56 -3.21
C ASP A 178 30.69 7.81 -3.01
N GLU A 179 30.96 8.55 -4.07
CA GLU A 179 31.67 9.84 -3.98
C GLU A 179 30.90 10.86 -3.13
N ALA A 180 29.59 10.99 -3.38
CA ALA A 180 28.72 11.86 -2.58
C ALA A 180 28.67 11.45 -1.10
N LEU A 181 28.63 10.13 -0.81
CA LEU A 181 28.64 9.62 0.55
C LEU A 181 29.95 9.91 1.31
N ASN A 182 31.05 10.09 0.61
CA ASN A 182 32.36 10.44 1.17
C ASN A 182 32.56 11.96 1.29
N ALA A 183 31.64 12.80 0.81
CA ALA A 183 31.71 14.25 0.92
C ALA A 183 31.71 14.71 2.38
N GLN A 184 32.47 15.77 2.68
CA GLN A 184 32.63 16.26 4.05
C GLN A 184 31.43 17.03 4.57
N THR A 185 30.61 17.56 3.67
CA THR A 185 29.41 18.35 4.02
C THR A 185 28.17 17.88 3.25
N VAL A 186 27.01 18.06 3.86
CA VAL A 186 25.71 17.77 3.20
C VAL A 186 25.53 18.63 1.94
N SER A 187 26.04 19.85 1.93
CA SER A 187 25.98 20.75 0.76
C SER A 187 26.77 20.18 -0.42
N GLU A 188 27.98 19.68 -0.16
CA GLU A 188 28.82 19.03 -1.18
C GLU A 188 28.19 17.72 -1.66
N GLN A 189 27.70 16.89 -0.73
CA GLN A 189 26.97 15.67 -1.03
C GLN A 189 25.78 15.93 -2.00
N ARG A 190 24.96 16.95 -1.69
CA ARG A 190 23.82 17.35 -2.53
C ARG A 190 24.22 17.99 -3.85
N ARG A 191 25.43 18.52 -3.97
CA ARG A 191 25.96 19.04 -5.22
C ARG A 191 26.38 17.90 -6.15
N LEU A 192 26.89 16.80 -5.61
CA LEU A 192 27.31 15.62 -6.36
C LEU A 192 26.10 14.74 -6.78
N VAL A 193 25.16 14.54 -5.88
CA VAL A 193 23.90 13.81 -6.15
C VAL A 193 22.73 14.64 -5.65
N ARG A 194 22.05 15.30 -6.60
CA ARG A 194 20.94 16.25 -6.30
C ARG A 194 19.60 15.60 -5.98
N SER A 195 19.46 14.31 -6.31
CA SER A 195 18.22 13.58 -6.09
C SER A 195 17.85 13.53 -4.61
N GLN A 196 16.59 13.80 -4.30
CA GLN A 196 16.05 13.78 -2.95
C GLN A 196 14.67 13.14 -2.96
N ASP A 197 14.37 12.32 -1.99
CA ASP A 197 13.02 11.85 -1.73
C ASP A 197 12.29 12.82 -0.80
N ILE A 198 11.51 13.73 -1.39
CA ILE A 198 10.82 14.78 -0.62
C ILE A 198 9.62 14.21 0.15
N SER A 199 8.88 13.27 -0.44
CA SER A 199 7.72 12.66 0.20
C SER A 199 8.10 11.61 1.25
N GLY A 200 9.27 10.99 1.11
CA GLY A 200 9.73 9.88 1.93
C GLY A 200 9.06 8.54 1.63
N HIS A 201 8.11 8.50 0.69
CA HIS A 201 7.37 7.28 0.36
C HIS A 201 8.28 6.21 -0.27
N GLY A 202 9.08 6.57 -1.28
CA GLY A 202 10.01 5.63 -1.91
C GLY A 202 11.09 5.11 -0.96
N THR A 203 11.58 5.96 -0.04
CA THR A 203 12.50 5.56 1.03
C THR A 203 11.86 4.51 1.94
N ALA A 204 10.61 4.73 2.35
CA ALA A 204 9.85 3.79 3.18
C ALA A 204 9.62 2.45 2.47
N VAL A 205 9.21 2.48 1.21
CA VAL A 205 9.00 1.29 0.35
C VAL A 205 10.32 0.52 0.16
N ALA A 206 11.41 1.22 -0.18
CA ALA A 206 12.75 0.61 -0.31
C ALA A 206 13.21 -0.02 1.01
N GLY A 207 12.90 0.61 2.14
CA GLY A 207 13.19 0.10 3.48
C GLY A 207 12.55 -1.24 3.75
N VAL A 208 11.27 -1.40 3.44
CA VAL A 208 10.56 -2.70 3.59
C VAL A 208 11.12 -3.75 2.61
N ALA A 209 11.35 -3.38 1.35
CA ALA A 209 11.84 -4.33 0.36
C ALA A 209 13.26 -4.82 0.67
N ALA A 210 14.18 -3.92 1.01
CA ALA A 210 15.61 -4.20 1.01
C ALA A 210 16.46 -3.44 2.04
N GLY A 211 15.89 -2.66 2.95
CA GLY A 211 16.63 -2.01 4.02
C GLY A 211 17.32 -3.03 4.92
N ASN A 212 18.59 -2.81 5.29
CA ASN A 212 19.32 -3.73 6.16
C ASN A 212 19.10 -3.46 7.67
N GLY A 213 18.37 -2.37 8.00
CA GLY A 213 18.06 -2.02 9.38
C GLY A 213 19.26 -1.53 10.21
N SER A 214 20.35 -1.11 9.57
CA SER A 214 21.58 -0.70 10.25
C SER A 214 21.36 0.40 11.29
N ASN A 215 20.46 1.37 11.01
CA ASN A 215 20.07 2.43 11.94
C ASN A 215 19.40 1.90 13.24
N SER A 216 18.87 0.67 13.20
CA SER A 216 18.13 0.04 14.32
C SER A 216 18.84 -1.18 14.91
N GLY A 217 20.09 -1.44 14.50
CA GLY A 217 20.79 -2.67 14.87
C GLY A 217 20.11 -3.94 14.31
N GLY A 218 19.48 -3.83 13.13
CA GLY A 218 18.79 -4.93 12.44
C GLY A 218 17.33 -5.12 12.85
N ARG A 219 16.82 -4.36 13.82
CA ARG A 219 15.45 -4.52 14.36
C ARG A 219 14.37 -4.27 13.29
N TYR A 220 14.54 -3.25 12.48
CA TYR A 220 13.62 -2.84 11.43
C TYR A 220 14.18 -3.13 10.04
N ALA A 221 14.91 -4.23 9.90
CA ALA A 221 15.39 -4.68 8.61
C ALA A 221 14.22 -5.07 7.69
N GLY A 222 14.36 -4.75 6.42
CA GLY A 222 13.47 -5.20 5.35
C GLY A 222 13.66 -6.68 5.01
N VAL A 223 13.17 -7.06 3.84
CA VAL A 223 13.15 -8.47 3.42
C VAL A 223 14.46 -8.90 2.75
N ALA A 224 14.83 -8.30 1.61
CA ALA A 224 16.00 -8.66 0.81
C ALA A 224 17.20 -7.78 1.14
N MET A 225 17.66 -7.85 2.38
CA MET A 225 18.61 -6.90 2.97
C MET A 225 20.04 -6.94 2.37
N GLN A 226 20.36 -7.92 1.53
CA GLN A 226 21.63 -8.02 0.80
C GLN A 226 21.47 -7.83 -0.72
N SER A 227 20.27 -7.51 -1.20
CA SER A 227 20.06 -7.16 -2.60
C SER A 227 20.72 -5.83 -2.94
N GLU A 228 21.19 -5.73 -4.17
CA GLU A 228 21.56 -4.46 -4.77
C GLU A 228 20.31 -3.73 -5.29
N LEU A 229 20.35 -2.42 -5.37
CA LEU A 229 19.19 -1.59 -5.69
C LEU A 229 19.33 -0.88 -7.03
N ILE A 230 18.21 -0.78 -7.75
CA ILE A 230 18.01 0.22 -8.82
C ILE A 230 16.82 1.07 -8.41
N VAL A 231 16.95 2.37 -8.46
CA VAL A 231 15.87 3.28 -8.07
C VAL A 231 15.52 4.20 -9.23
N VAL A 232 14.25 4.30 -9.54
CA VAL A 232 13.70 5.31 -10.44
C VAL A 232 12.78 6.21 -9.64
N LYS A 233 13.20 7.48 -9.51
CA LYS A 233 12.32 8.51 -9.00
C LYS A 233 11.47 9.04 -10.13
N LEU A 234 10.18 8.80 -10.05
CA LEU A 234 9.20 9.27 -11.02
C LEU A 234 9.06 10.80 -10.99
N GLY A 235 8.92 11.40 -12.15
CA GLY A 235 8.68 12.82 -12.30
C GLY A 235 8.93 13.32 -13.72
N ASN A 236 8.67 14.61 -13.93
CA ASN A 236 8.96 15.29 -15.18
C ASN A 236 9.44 16.71 -14.90
N PRO A 237 10.62 17.12 -15.39
CA PRO A 237 11.18 18.42 -15.09
C PRO A 237 10.45 19.60 -15.76
N ILE A 238 9.66 19.34 -16.79
CA ILE A 238 8.94 20.36 -17.56
C ILE A 238 7.53 20.57 -17.00
N GLN A 239 6.97 19.59 -16.32
CA GLN A 239 5.60 19.60 -15.86
C GLN A 239 5.53 19.20 -14.39
N GLU A 240 5.27 20.18 -13.53
CA GLU A 240 5.01 19.93 -12.11
C GLU A 240 3.69 19.18 -11.93
N GLY A 241 3.64 18.29 -10.96
CA GLY A 241 2.45 17.53 -10.61
C GLY A 241 2.71 16.05 -10.36
N PHE A 242 1.66 15.27 -10.46
CA PHE A 242 1.76 13.81 -10.26
C PHE A 242 2.50 13.13 -11.42
N PRO A 243 3.29 12.08 -11.14
CA PRO A 243 3.90 11.25 -12.19
C PRO A 243 2.83 10.65 -13.13
N ARG A 244 3.20 10.45 -14.37
CA ARG A 244 2.31 9.92 -15.40
C ARG A 244 2.70 8.51 -15.82
N THR A 245 1.82 7.84 -16.53
CA THR A 245 2.07 6.50 -17.08
C THR A 245 3.27 6.47 -18.05
N THR A 246 3.57 7.58 -18.73
CA THR A 246 4.75 7.72 -19.60
C THR A 246 6.06 7.61 -18.83
N GLU A 247 6.18 8.30 -17.70
CA GLU A 247 7.36 8.23 -16.83
C GLU A 247 7.50 6.83 -16.23
N LEU A 248 6.39 6.20 -15.85
CA LEU A 248 6.39 4.83 -15.33
C LEU A 248 6.86 3.82 -16.40
N MET A 249 6.35 3.90 -17.63
CA MET A 249 6.79 3.01 -18.73
C MET A 249 8.28 3.16 -19.04
N MET A 250 8.78 4.40 -19.08
CA MET A 250 10.22 4.65 -19.24
C MET A 250 11.04 4.10 -18.08
N GLY A 251 10.54 4.22 -16.85
CA GLY A 251 11.17 3.66 -15.65
C GLY A 251 11.26 2.14 -15.70
N ILE A 252 10.22 1.47 -16.13
CA ILE A 252 10.20 0.01 -16.32
C ILE A 252 11.21 -0.42 -17.40
N ASP A 253 11.20 0.23 -18.58
CA ASP A 253 12.15 -0.06 -19.66
C ASP A 253 13.60 0.12 -19.19
N TYR A 254 13.88 1.21 -18.48
CA TYR A 254 15.19 1.49 -17.92
C TYR A 254 15.67 0.38 -16.98
N ILE A 255 14.83 -0.07 -16.06
CA ILE A 255 15.17 -1.13 -15.11
C ILE A 255 15.51 -2.42 -15.83
N ILE A 256 14.71 -2.83 -16.82
CA ILE A 256 14.98 -4.05 -17.59
C ILE A 256 16.29 -3.94 -18.36
N ARG A 257 16.58 -2.80 -18.99
CA ARG A 257 17.87 -2.56 -19.68
C ARG A 257 19.05 -2.65 -18.71
N LYS A 258 18.95 -2.03 -17.52
CA LYS A 258 20.00 -2.09 -16.51
C LYS A 258 20.18 -3.50 -15.93
N ALA A 259 19.11 -4.24 -15.73
CA ALA A 259 19.18 -5.65 -15.29
C ALA A 259 19.89 -6.53 -16.34
N LEU A 260 19.61 -6.32 -17.63
CA LEU A 260 20.30 -6.99 -18.74
C LEU A 260 21.79 -6.61 -18.80
N GLU A 261 22.11 -5.32 -18.68
CA GLU A 261 23.49 -4.80 -18.66
C GLU A 261 24.30 -5.42 -17.51
N LEU A 262 23.72 -5.48 -16.32
CA LEU A 262 24.32 -6.07 -15.12
C LEU A 262 24.29 -7.61 -15.13
N ARG A 263 23.50 -8.22 -16.02
CA ARG A 263 23.24 -9.69 -16.07
C ARG A 263 22.71 -10.22 -14.74
N MET A 264 21.90 -9.44 -14.04
CA MET A 264 21.33 -9.80 -12.74
C MET A 264 19.82 -9.93 -12.83
N PRO A 265 19.23 -10.96 -12.20
CA PRO A 265 17.78 -11.04 -12.05
C PRO A 265 17.24 -9.87 -11.25
N VAL A 266 15.99 -9.45 -11.50
CA VAL A 266 15.41 -8.26 -10.89
C VAL A 266 13.98 -8.50 -10.38
N ALA A 267 13.72 -8.10 -9.14
CA ALA A 267 12.37 -7.97 -8.57
C ALA A 267 11.98 -6.49 -8.55
N VAL A 268 10.93 -6.14 -9.26
CA VAL A 268 10.47 -4.75 -9.47
C VAL A 268 9.28 -4.46 -8.58
N ASN A 269 9.36 -3.39 -7.79
CA ASN A 269 8.30 -2.88 -6.95
C ASN A 269 7.66 -1.65 -7.60
N ILE A 270 6.34 -1.68 -7.78
CA ILE A 270 5.54 -0.55 -8.24
C ILE A 270 4.46 -0.28 -7.20
N SER A 271 4.58 0.85 -6.51
CA SER A 271 3.64 1.31 -5.48
C SER A 271 2.87 2.57 -5.91
N PHE A 272 2.65 2.70 -7.21
CA PHE A 272 1.87 3.76 -7.86
C PHE A 272 0.76 3.16 -8.71
N GLY A 273 -0.38 3.85 -8.76
CA GLY A 273 -1.50 3.46 -9.61
C GLY A 273 -2.50 4.60 -9.79
N ASN A 274 -3.49 4.36 -10.64
CA ASN A 274 -4.60 5.25 -10.90
C ASN A 274 -5.88 4.45 -11.17
N THR A 275 -7.01 5.13 -11.28
CA THR A 275 -8.32 4.52 -11.55
C THR A 275 -8.77 4.63 -13.01
N TYR A 276 -7.89 5.12 -13.93
CA TYR A 276 -8.25 5.33 -15.32
C TYR A 276 -8.01 4.09 -16.18
N GLY A 277 -9.07 3.50 -16.70
CA GLY A 277 -9.03 2.38 -17.66
C GLY A 277 -10.09 1.32 -17.36
N GLY A 278 -10.03 0.23 -18.13
CA GLY A 278 -11.06 -0.81 -18.09
C GLY A 278 -10.99 -1.78 -16.92
N HIS A 279 -10.00 -1.72 -16.05
CA HIS A 279 -9.76 -2.64 -14.92
C HIS A 279 -9.77 -4.13 -15.30
N ASP A 280 -9.36 -4.42 -16.53
CA ASP A 280 -9.37 -5.75 -17.17
C ASP A 280 -8.00 -6.21 -17.69
N GLY A 281 -6.94 -5.44 -17.39
CA GLY A 281 -5.58 -5.73 -17.85
C GLY A 281 -5.28 -5.33 -19.30
N THR A 282 -6.12 -4.50 -19.92
CA THR A 282 -6.03 -4.20 -21.37
C THR A 282 -5.45 -2.83 -21.69
N THR A 283 -5.15 -1.97 -20.72
CA THR A 283 -4.48 -0.70 -20.97
C THR A 283 -3.08 -0.93 -21.56
N LEU A 284 -2.57 0.05 -22.32
CA LEU A 284 -1.22 -0.07 -22.91
C LEU A 284 -0.12 -0.25 -21.85
N LEU A 285 -0.26 0.37 -20.67
CA LEU A 285 0.67 0.19 -19.56
C LEU A 285 0.68 -1.26 -19.06
N GLU A 286 -0.49 -1.85 -18.86
CA GLU A 286 -0.62 -3.23 -18.34
C GLU A 286 -0.09 -4.24 -19.35
N ARG A 287 -0.44 -4.07 -20.63
CA ARG A 287 0.10 -4.89 -21.72
C ARG A 287 1.61 -4.77 -21.82
N TYR A 288 2.14 -3.56 -21.70
CA TYR A 288 3.58 -3.33 -21.69
C TYR A 288 4.27 -4.08 -20.54
N ILE A 289 3.72 -4.04 -19.34
CA ILE A 289 4.23 -4.80 -18.19
C ILE A 289 4.20 -6.31 -18.50
N ASP A 290 3.11 -6.81 -19.06
CA ASP A 290 2.98 -8.21 -19.44
C ASP A 290 4.01 -8.62 -20.52
N ASP A 291 4.27 -7.76 -21.49
CA ASP A 291 5.25 -8.02 -22.56
C ASP A 291 6.69 -8.01 -22.03
N VAL A 292 7.06 -7.00 -21.23
CA VAL A 292 8.44 -6.90 -20.71
C VAL A 292 8.75 -7.95 -19.64
N SER A 293 7.74 -8.48 -18.96
CA SER A 293 7.90 -9.57 -17.99
C SER A 293 8.53 -10.84 -18.58
N ASN A 294 8.57 -10.97 -19.90
CA ASN A 294 9.20 -12.10 -20.61
C ASN A 294 10.61 -11.81 -21.14
N ILE A 295 11.10 -10.57 -21.05
CA ILE A 295 12.38 -10.17 -21.69
C ILE A 295 13.58 -10.71 -20.92
N TRP A 296 13.49 -10.72 -19.59
CA TRP A 296 14.59 -11.12 -18.70
C TRP A 296 14.06 -11.85 -17.47
N LYS A 297 14.98 -12.30 -16.63
CA LYS A 297 14.66 -12.91 -15.32
C LYS A 297 14.11 -11.84 -14.37
N SER A 298 12.87 -11.44 -14.57
CA SER A 298 12.19 -10.37 -13.84
C SER A 298 10.93 -10.86 -13.16
N VAL A 299 10.53 -10.15 -12.11
CA VAL A 299 9.24 -10.29 -11.43
C VAL A 299 8.72 -8.88 -11.12
N PHE A 300 7.45 -8.61 -11.44
CA PHE A 300 6.78 -7.34 -11.12
C PHE A 300 5.79 -7.54 -10.00
N CYS A 301 5.94 -6.77 -8.92
CA CYS A 301 5.01 -6.72 -7.80
C CYS A 301 4.35 -5.34 -7.75
N ILE A 302 3.02 -5.30 -7.72
CA ILE A 302 2.23 -4.07 -7.87
C ILE A 302 1.16 -4.02 -6.80
N GLY A 303 1.07 -2.88 -6.09
CA GLY A 303 0.02 -2.66 -5.09
C GLY A 303 -1.35 -2.51 -5.71
N THR A 304 -2.37 -3.09 -5.07
CA THR A 304 -3.77 -3.03 -5.57
C THR A 304 -4.41 -1.66 -5.45
N GLY A 305 -3.76 -0.71 -4.77
CA GLY A 305 -4.32 0.61 -4.47
C GLY A 305 -5.12 0.62 -3.17
N ASN A 306 -5.56 1.83 -2.78
CA ASN A 306 -6.24 2.06 -1.51
C ASN A 306 -7.68 2.56 -1.70
N GLU A 307 -8.31 2.18 -2.83
CA GLU A 307 -9.55 2.78 -3.31
C GLU A 307 -10.82 2.01 -2.91
N ALA A 308 -10.72 0.83 -2.28
CA ALA A 308 -11.91 0.02 -1.99
C ALA A 308 -12.93 0.72 -1.07
N ALA A 309 -12.47 1.53 -0.12
CA ALA A 309 -13.34 2.27 0.81
C ALA A 309 -13.60 3.73 0.38
N SER A 310 -13.14 4.15 -0.82
CA SER A 310 -13.19 5.55 -1.26
C SER A 310 -14.55 6.00 -1.80
N ALA A 311 -15.53 5.09 -1.97
CA ALA A 311 -16.77 5.32 -2.69
C ALA A 311 -16.57 5.80 -4.15
N GLY A 312 -15.41 5.49 -4.74
CA GLY A 312 -15.02 5.88 -6.09
C GLY A 312 -15.49 4.94 -7.20
N HIS A 313 -16.09 3.80 -6.87
CA HIS A 313 -16.58 2.82 -7.82
C HIS A 313 -18.04 2.45 -7.57
N THR A 314 -18.81 2.25 -8.64
CA THR A 314 -20.15 1.66 -8.60
C THR A 314 -20.40 0.82 -9.84
N SER A 315 -21.19 -0.21 -9.70
CA SER A 315 -21.56 -1.13 -10.78
C SER A 315 -23.04 -1.45 -10.73
N GLY A 316 -23.58 -1.89 -11.86
CA GLY A 316 -24.99 -2.28 -11.93
C GLY A 316 -25.34 -2.96 -13.24
N ARG A 317 -26.64 -3.20 -13.40
CA ARG A 317 -27.18 -3.83 -14.60
C ARG A 317 -28.47 -3.15 -15.02
N ILE A 318 -28.48 -2.57 -16.21
CA ILE A 318 -29.67 -2.03 -16.84
C ILE A 318 -30.42 -3.13 -17.61
N ILE A 319 -31.73 -3.15 -17.48
CA ILE A 319 -32.60 -4.06 -18.25
C ILE A 319 -33.19 -3.35 -19.47
N SER A 320 -33.63 -4.11 -20.45
CA SER A 320 -34.30 -3.56 -21.64
C SER A 320 -35.49 -2.66 -21.25
N GLU A 321 -35.61 -1.52 -21.93
CA GLU A 321 -36.63 -0.49 -21.67
C GLU A 321 -36.58 0.11 -20.25
N GLY A 322 -35.46 -0.10 -19.49
CA GLY A 322 -35.27 0.41 -18.15
C GLY A 322 -34.48 1.70 -18.10
N GLU A 323 -34.53 2.35 -16.95
CA GLU A 323 -33.64 3.45 -16.58
C GLU A 323 -32.94 3.11 -15.25
N GLU A 324 -31.65 3.42 -15.15
CA GLU A 324 -30.88 3.35 -13.91
C GLU A 324 -30.38 4.73 -13.53
N THR A 325 -30.55 5.09 -12.26
CA THR A 325 -30.12 6.41 -11.74
C THR A 325 -29.00 6.24 -10.73
N ILE A 326 -27.83 6.68 -11.10
CA ILE A 326 -26.63 6.68 -10.26
C ILE A 326 -26.50 8.04 -9.59
N GLN A 327 -26.36 8.07 -8.28
CA GLN A 327 -26.23 9.28 -7.47
C GLN A 327 -24.77 9.51 -7.08
N LEU A 328 -24.29 10.71 -7.37
CA LEU A 328 -22.94 11.19 -7.07
C LEU A 328 -23.02 12.39 -6.14
N ALA A 329 -22.47 12.27 -4.95
CA ALA A 329 -22.31 13.40 -4.04
C ALA A 329 -21.04 14.18 -4.42
N ILE A 330 -21.19 15.46 -4.71
CA ILE A 330 -20.07 16.39 -4.93
C ILE A 330 -20.01 17.34 -3.74
N GLN A 331 -18.88 17.35 -3.05
CA GLN A 331 -18.65 18.21 -1.88
C GLN A 331 -18.20 19.62 -2.28
N SER A 332 -18.32 20.56 -1.33
CA SER A 332 -17.94 21.94 -1.54
C SER A 332 -16.49 22.10 -2.00
N ARG A 333 -16.24 23.06 -2.88
CA ARG A 333 -14.92 23.38 -3.44
C ARG A 333 -14.29 22.26 -4.29
N GLN A 334 -15.06 21.33 -4.82
CA GLN A 334 -14.55 20.40 -5.82
C GLN A 334 -14.27 21.15 -7.12
N SER A 335 -13.01 21.10 -7.61
CA SER A 335 -12.59 21.87 -8.78
C SER A 335 -13.12 21.28 -10.10
N SER A 336 -13.03 20.00 -10.26
CA SER A 336 -13.55 19.23 -11.41
C SER A 336 -13.72 17.78 -11.00
N ILE A 337 -14.43 17.02 -11.80
CA ILE A 337 -14.55 15.57 -11.60
C ILE A 337 -14.75 14.88 -12.94
N SER A 338 -13.99 13.81 -13.16
CA SER A 338 -14.20 12.92 -14.31
C SER A 338 -14.89 11.65 -13.87
N ILE A 339 -15.70 11.09 -14.76
CA ILE A 339 -16.42 9.84 -14.53
C ILE A 339 -16.17 8.96 -15.76
N GLN A 340 -15.67 7.77 -15.54
CA GLN A 340 -15.53 6.76 -16.59
C GLN A 340 -16.63 5.73 -16.43
N ILE A 341 -17.35 5.46 -17.51
CA ILE A 341 -18.38 4.43 -17.58
C ILE A 341 -17.88 3.39 -18.58
N TRP A 342 -17.85 2.14 -18.16
CA TRP A 342 -17.47 1.01 -19.00
C TRP A 342 -18.63 0.06 -19.15
N LYS A 343 -18.96 -0.30 -20.40
CA LYS A 343 -20.02 -1.25 -20.74
C LYS A 343 -19.59 -2.10 -21.93
N GLU A 344 -20.33 -3.16 -22.25
CA GLU A 344 -20.15 -3.84 -23.51
C GLU A 344 -20.57 -2.98 -24.70
N TYR A 345 -19.83 -3.05 -25.79
CA TYR A 345 -20.10 -2.27 -27.00
C TYR A 345 -21.41 -2.65 -27.67
N THR A 346 -21.89 -3.88 -27.44
CA THR A 346 -23.16 -4.38 -27.96
C THR A 346 -24.40 -3.76 -27.34
N ASP A 347 -24.26 -3.19 -26.14
CA ASP A 347 -25.32 -2.48 -25.45
C ASP A 347 -25.40 -1.02 -25.90
N GLN A 348 -26.58 -0.51 -26.14
CA GLN A 348 -26.82 0.91 -26.45
C GLN A 348 -27.45 1.58 -25.23
N ILE A 349 -26.77 2.60 -24.72
CA ILE A 349 -27.18 3.33 -23.50
C ILE A 349 -27.09 4.83 -23.77
N GLU A 350 -28.22 5.54 -23.58
CA GLU A 350 -28.27 7.00 -23.60
C GLU A 350 -28.04 7.55 -22.19
N ILE A 351 -27.37 8.68 -22.09
CA ILE A 351 -27.01 9.29 -20.81
C ILE A 351 -27.75 10.60 -20.61
N SER A 352 -28.33 10.77 -19.41
CA SER A 352 -28.76 12.09 -18.95
C SER A 352 -28.03 12.46 -17.67
N ILE A 353 -27.76 13.74 -17.50
CA ILE A 353 -27.12 14.29 -16.31
C ILE A 353 -28.05 15.32 -15.69
N ILE A 354 -28.29 15.18 -14.37
CA ILE A 354 -29.18 16.06 -13.60
C ILE A 354 -28.35 16.68 -12.49
N ASN A 355 -28.32 18.01 -12.43
CA ASN A 355 -27.62 18.72 -11.38
C ASN A 355 -28.40 18.75 -10.05
N PRO A 356 -27.81 19.22 -8.95
CA PRO A 356 -28.48 19.29 -7.65
C PRO A 356 -29.77 20.14 -7.63
N SER A 357 -29.91 21.11 -8.52
CA SER A 357 -31.14 21.94 -8.66
C SER A 357 -32.22 21.25 -9.50
N GLY A 358 -31.99 20.07 -10.03
CA GLY A 358 -32.97 19.31 -10.82
C GLY A 358 -32.98 19.62 -12.32
N VAL A 359 -32.05 20.44 -12.81
CA VAL A 359 -31.95 20.70 -14.25
C VAL A 359 -31.32 19.51 -14.95
N ARG A 360 -31.97 19.00 -16.00
CA ARG A 360 -31.55 17.81 -16.80
C ARG A 360 -30.99 18.24 -18.15
N VAL A 361 -29.90 17.61 -18.53
CA VAL A 361 -29.39 17.52 -19.90
C VAL A 361 -29.50 16.08 -20.37
N GLY A 362 -29.94 15.87 -21.59
CA GLY A 362 -30.17 14.54 -22.16
C GLY A 362 -31.66 14.17 -22.22
N PRO A 363 -31.99 12.93 -22.65
CA PRO A 363 -31.03 11.86 -22.98
C PRO A 363 -30.14 12.25 -24.16
N VAL A 364 -28.83 12.02 -24.00
CA VAL A 364 -27.84 12.20 -25.06
C VAL A 364 -27.75 10.86 -25.80
N PRO A 365 -28.13 10.81 -27.09
CA PRO A 365 -28.07 9.57 -27.85
C PRO A 365 -26.63 9.11 -28.01
N GLU A 366 -26.43 7.79 -28.06
CA GLU A 366 -25.12 7.18 -28.25
C GLU A 366 -24.61 7.44 -29.67
N ILE A 367 -24.04 8.62 -29.87
CA ILE A 367 -23.33 9.01 -31.09
C ILE A 367 -21.86 9.14 -30.72
N LEU A 368 -21.00 8.40 -31.44
CA LEU A 368 -19.55 8.40 -31.17
C LEU A 368 -18.95 9.81 -31.26
N GLY A 369 -18.05 10.09 -30.34
CA GLY A 369 -17.32 11.35 -30.27
C GLY A 369 -17.78 12.30 -29.17
N PRO A 370 -17.35 13.57 -29.23
CA PRO A 370 -17.55 14.53 -28.17
C PRO A 370 -18.90 15.23 -28.23
N HIS A 371 -19.55 15.36 -27.07
CA HIS A 371 -20.73 16.16 -26.83
C HIS A 371 -20.44 17.21 -25.76
N ARG A 372 -20.98 18.42 -25.89
CA ARG A 372 -20.76 19.51 -24.96
C ARG A 372 -22.09 20.12 -24.55
N PHE A 373 -22.24 20.29 -23.24
CA PHE A 373 -23.44 20.89 -22.64
C PHE A 373 -23.04 21.85 -21.51
N ARG A 374 -23.99 22.67 -21.08
CA ARG A 374 -23.83 23.50 -19.90
C ARG A 374 -25.08 23.44 -19.05
N ILE A 375 -24.89 23.22 -17.76
CA ILE A 375 -25.95 23.29 -16.74
C ILE A 375 -25.53 24.31 -15.67
N GLY A 376 -26.16 25.47 -15.66
CA GLY A 376 -25.83 26.54 -14.71
C GLY A 376 -24.36 26.96 -14.82
N GLN A 377 -23.59 26.71 -13.75
CA GLN A 377 -22.15 27.02 -13.65
C GLN A 377 -21.24 25.80 -13.90
N THR A 378 -21.79 24.77 -14.53
CA THR A 378 -20.99 23.57 -14.85
C THR A 378 -21.05 23.29 -16.35
N GLU A 379 -19.89 23.17 -16.99
CA GLU A 379 -19.75 22.62 -18.34
C GLU A 379 -19.60 21.11 -18.24
N ILE A 380 -20.23 20.40 -19.16
CA ILE A 380 -20.21 18.94 -19.25
C ILE A 380 -19.59 18.57 -20.59
N LEU A 381 -18.46 17.85 -20.54
CA LEU A 381 -17.90 17.17 -21.68
C LEU A 381 -18.29 15.70 -21.57
N LEU A 382 -18.94 15.16 -22.59
CA LEU A 382 -19.31 13.76 -22.65
C LEU A 382 -18.72 13.19 -23.95
N TYR A 383 -18.08 12.03 -23.86
CA TYR A 383 -17.47 11.36 -25.00
C TYR A 383 -17.90 9.89 -25.05
N TYR A 384 -18.56 9.52 -26.13
CA TYR A 384 -18.79 8.11 -26.45
C TYR A 384 -17.61 7.58 -27.27
N GLY A 385 -16.83 6.70 -26.67
CA GLY A 385 -15.66 6.10 -27.30
C GLY A 385 -15.99 4.91 -28.19
N GLU A 386 -15.01 4.49 -28.97
CA GLU A 386 -15.01 3.19 -29.67
C GLU A 386 -14.19 2.19 -28.85
N PRO A 387 -14.43 0.88 -28.99
CA PRO A 387 -13.56 -0.14 -28.44
C PRO A 387 -12.13 0.03 -28.93
N SER A 388 -11.16 -0.16 -28.05
CA SER A 388 -9.76 -0.22 -28.46
C SER A 388 -9.44 -1.56 -29.16
N PRO A 389 -8.30 -1.68 -29.88
CA PRO A 389 -7.89 -2.98 -30.44
C PRO A 389 -7.67 -4.08 -29.40
N TYR A 390 -7.73 -3.75 -28.11
CA TYR A 390 -7.38 -4.64 -27.00
C TYR A 390 -8.56 -4.95 -26.07
N SER A 391 -9.71 -4.28 -26.27
CA SER A 391 -10.89 -4.46 -25.42
C SER A 391 -12.17 -4.46 -26.28
N ILE A 392 -13.13 -5.32 -25.92
CA ILE A 392 -14.46 -5.36 -26.52
C ILE A 392 -15.42 -4.35 -25.90
N SER A 393 -14.96 -3.66 -24.85
CA SER A 393 -15.77 -2.70 -24.10
C SER A 393 -15.71 -1.31 -24.69
N GLN A 394 -16.79 -0.58 -24.48
CA GLN A 394 -16.89 0.84 -24.76
C GLN A 394 -16.65 1.64 -23.49
N GLU A 395 -15.80 2.64 -23.59
CA GLU A 395 -15.69 3.72 -22.61
C GLU A 395 -16.63 4.86 -22.96
N ILE A 396 -17.36 5.35 -21.95
CA ILE A 396 -18.05 6.64 -22.00
C ILE A 396 -17.40 7.50 -20.92
N TYR A 397 -16.86 8.64 -21.35
CA TYR A 397 -16.13 9.54 -20.46
C TYR A 397 -16.92 10.82 -20.24
N ILE A 398 -17.03 11.26 -19.01
CA ILE A 398 -17.74 12.48 -18.64
C ILE A 398 -16.81 13.34 -17.79
N ASP A 399 -16.61 14.61 -18.19
CA ASP A 399 -16.01 15.64 -17.34
C ASP A 399 -17.07 16.65 -16.91
N LEU A 400 -17.13 16.89 -15.63
CA LEU A 400 -17.83 18.03 -15.03
C LEU A 400 -16.79 19.11 -14.73
N LEU A 401 -16.89 20.24 -15.43
CA LEU A 401 -15.95 21.35 -15.35
C LEU A 401 -16.65 22.60 -14.80
N PRO A 402 -16.11 23.27 -13.79
CA PRO A 402 -16.70 24.53 -13.31
C PRO A 402 -16.46 25.65 -14.32
N VAL A 403 -17.46 26.49 -14.51
CA VAL A 403 -17.30 27.75 -15.28
C VAL A 403 -16.43 28.76 -14.57
N GLU A 404 -16.50 28.78 -13.24
CA GLU A 404 -15.65 29.61 -12.38
C GLU A 404 -14.59 28.77 -11.69
N SER A 405 -14.65 28.61 -10.36
CA SER A 405 -13.60 27.92 -9.60
C SER A 405 -13.99 26.51 -9.15
N TYR A 406 -15.27 26.28 -8.87
CA TYR A 406 -15.76 25.06 -8.26
C TYR A 406 -17.06 24.57 -8.86
N LEU A 407 -17.28 23.27 -8.82
CA LEU A 407 -18.53 22.62 -9.19
C LEU A 407 -19.65 22.96 -8.20
N THR A 408 -20.89 22.90 -8.68
CA THR A 408 -22.07 22.99 -7.81
C THR A 408 -22.10 21.79 -6.87
N GLU A 409 -22.01 22.05 -5.55
CA GLU A 409 -22.12 21.04 -4.51
C GLU A 409 -23.53 20.42 -4.43
N GLY A 410 -23.60 19.19 -3.98
CA GLY A 410 -24.86 18.44 -3.78
C GLY A 410 -24.91 17.13 -4.54
N ILE A 411 -26.13 16.59 -4.67
CA ILE A 411 -26.36 15.29 -5.31
C ILE A 411 -26.60 15.48 -6.80
N TRP A 412 -25.63 15.04 -7.59
CA TRP A 412 -25.76 14.88 -9.03
C TRP A 412 -26.33 13.51 -9.35
N ARG A 413 -27.06 13.40 -10.46
CA ARG A 413 -27.59 12.12 -10.92
C ARG A 413 -27.17 11.89 -12.35
N ILE A 414 -26.65 10.69 -12.59
CA ILE A 414 -26.34 10.16 -13.93
C ILE A 414 -27.42 9.14 -14.20
N VAL A 415 -28.23 9.37 -15.25
CA VAL A 415 -29.31 8.47 -15.64
C VAL A 415 -28.90 7.73 -16.90
N LEU A 416 -28.88 6.43 -16.82
CA LEU A 416 -28.65 5.54 -17.95
C LEU A 416 -30.01 5.09 -18.47
N SER A 417 -30.32 5.36 -19.72
CA SER A 417 -31.57 4.96 -20.39
C SER A 417 -31.26 3.87 -21.42
N ALA A 418 -31.97 2.74 -21.31
CA ALA A 418 -31.76 1.57 -22.14
C ALA A 418 -32.22 1.82 -23.59
N GLY A 419 -31.31 1.69 -24.55
CA GLY A 419 -31.63 1.42 -25.95
C GLY A 419 -31.72 -0.08 -26.21
N LYS A 420 -30.89 -0.61 -27.10
CA LYS A 420 -30.74 -2.05 -27.31
C LYS A 420 -29.83 -2.64 -26.24
N ILE A 421 -30.32 -3.54 -25.42
CA ILE A 421 -29.54 -4.19 -24.35
C ILE A 421 -29.36 -5.69 -24.67
N VAL A 422 -28.12 -6.15 -24.52
CA VAL A 422 -27.67 -7.55 -24.66
C VAL A 422 -27.24 -8.09 -23.31
N THR A 423 -26.30 -7.43 -22.63
CA THR A 423 -25.82 -7.79 -21.28
C THR A 423 -26.31 -6.83 -20.22
N GLY A 424 -26.29 -5.55 -20.51
CA GLY A 424 -26.72 -4.47 -19.67
C GLY A 424 -25.78 -4.14 -18.49
N GLN A 425 -24.66 -4.83 -18.34
CA GLN A 425 -23.70 -4.56 -17.28
C GLN A 425 -22.97 -3.25 -17.51
N TYR A 426 -22.85 -2.45 -16.48
CA TYR A 426 -22.04 -1.23 -16.49
C TYR A 426 -21.24 -1.10 -15.20
N GLU A 427 -20.12 -0.42 -15.29
CA GLU A 427 -19.28 -0.06 -14.17
C GLU A 427 -18.80 1.39 -14.33
N MET A 428 -18.68 2.11 -13.21
CA MET A 428 -18.28 3.52 -13.20
C MET A 428 -17.18 3.76 -12.18
N TRP A 429 -16.14 4.50 -12.58
CA TRP A 429 -15.06 4.93 -11.70
C TRP A 429 -14.92 6.44 -11.69
N LEU A 430 -14.59 6.93 -10.51
CA LEU A 430 -14.13 8.29 -10.26
C LEU A 430 -12.60 8.33 -10.23
N PRO A 431 -11.98 9.52 -10.25
CA PRO A 431 -10.56 9.67 -9.93
C PRO A 431 -10.22 9.12 -8.54
N SER A 432 -8.95 8.84 -8.31
CA SER A 432 -8.46 8.42 -6.99
C SER A 432 -8.83 9.42 -5.89
N ASP A 433 -9.10 8.93 -4.69
CA ASP A 433 -9.52 9.72 -3.51
C ASP A 433 -8.58 10.91 -3.20
N ASN A 434 -7.29 10.77 -3.53
CA ASN A 434 -6.28 11.81 -3.35
C ASN A 434 -6.56 13.12 -4.12
N VAL A 435 -7.39 13.11 -5.15
CA VAL A 435 -7.75 14.28 -5.96
C VAL A 435 -9.20 14.73 -5.76
N LEU A 436 -9.95 14.00 -4.95
CA LEU A 436 -11.33 14.30 -4.61
C LEU A 436 -11.41 14.95 -3.21
N ASN A 437 -12.37 15.83 -3.02
CA ASN A 437 -12.68 16.36 -1.70
C ASN A 437 -13.35 15.27 -0.86
N ARG A 438 -12.95 15.17 0.40
CA ARG A 438 -13.45 14.15 1.32
C ARG A 438 -14.98 14.12 1.33
N GLY A 439 -15.54 12.93 1.05
CA GLY A 439 -16.98 12.71 0.96
C GLY A 439 -17.58 12.95 -0.44
N THR A 440 -16.77 13.33 -1.45
CA THR A 440 -17.16 13.24 -2.85
C THR A 440 -17.09 11.78 -3.27
N GLY A 441 -18.19 11.24 -3.81
CA GLY A 441 -18.25 9.82 -4.19
C GLY A 441 -19.65 9.35 -4.54
N PHE A 442 -19.78 8.13 -5.01
CA PHE A 442 -21.08 7.52 -5.27
C PHE A 442 -21.82 7.24 -3.96
N LEU A 443 -23.13 7.47 -3.93
CA LEU A 443 -23.93 7.19 -2.73
C LEU A 443 -24.20 5.71 -2.51
N PHE A 444 -24.13 4.91 -3.56
CA PHE A 444 -24.23 3.46 -3.52
C PHE A 444 -22.99 2.85 -4.18
N PRO A 445 -21.84 2.93 -3.51
CA PRO A 445 -20.60 2.40 -4.06
C PRO A 445 -20.58 0.88 -4.02
N THR A 446 -19.76 0.31 -4.91
CA THR A 446 -19.37 -1.11 -4.91
C THR A 446 -17.88 -1.19 -4.60
N ASP A 447 -17.49 -2.01 -3.65
CA ASP A 447 -16.10 -2.17 -3.22
C ASP A 447 -15.33 -3.26 -4.01
N ALA A 448 -16.03 -4.11 -4.80
CA ALA A 448 -15.41 -5.00 -5.76
C ALA A 448 -14.84 -4.23 -6.98
N THR A 449 -13.90 -4.82 -7.70
CA THR A 449 -13.24 -4.26 -8.91
C THR A 449 -12.63 -2.86 -8.67
N THR A 450 -12.05 -2.66 -7.50
CA THR A 450 -11.39 -1.40 -7.08
C THR A 450 -9.86 -1.45 -7.17
N LEU A 451 -9.33 -2.43 -7.90
CA LEU A 451 -7.92 -2.52 -8.23
C LEU A 451 -7.47 -1.27 -9.00
N THR A 452 -6.40 -0.62 -8.56
CA THR A 452 -5.81 0.47 -9.36
C THR A 452 -4.96 -0.09 -10.51
N ILE A 453 -4.94 0.61 -11.64
CA ILE A 453 -4.09 0.29 -12.78
C ILE A 453 -2.66 0.76 -12.46
N PRO A 454 -1.62 -0.11 -12.63
CA PRO A 454 -1.63 -1.33 -13.45
C PRO A 454 -1.71 -2.66 -12.66
N SER A 455 -2.31 -2.72 -11.49
CA SER A 455 -2.32 -3.95 -10.69
C SER A 455 -3.17 -5.08 -11.32
N SER A 456 -4.03 -4.77 -12.29
CA SER A 456 -4.78 -5.73 -13.08
C SER A 456 -3.98 -6.39 -14.22
N ALA A 457 -2.72 -5.98 -14.46
CA ALA A 457 -1.83 -6.66 -15.41
C ALA A 457 -1.72 -8.16 -15.11
N SER A 458 -1.81 -9.00 -16.15
CA SER A 458 -2.01 -10.44 -15.99
C SER A 458 -0.81 -11.15 -15.38
N ARG A 459 0.41 -10.77 -15.78
CA ARG A 459 1.67 -11.40 -15.36
C ARG A 459 2.25 -10.82 -14.08
N ALA A 460 1.91 -9.59 -13.74
CA ALA A 460 2.34 -9.00 -12.48
C ALA A 460 1.71 -9.70 -11.28
N ILE A 461 2.40 -9.65 -10.15
CA ILE A 461 1.89 -10.07 -8.84
C ILE A 461 1.20 -8.86 -8.21
N SER A 462 -0.13 -8.89 -8.10
CA SER A 462 -0.87 -7.84 -7.42
C SER A 462 -1.01 -8.15 -5.94
N VAL A 463 -0.75 -7.13 -5.12
CA VAL A 463 -0.58 -7.27 -3.68
C VAL A 463 -1.57 -6.38 -2.94
N GLY A 464 -2.49 -7.01 -2.22
CA GLY A 464 -3.38 -6.34 -1.27
C GLY A 464 -2.77 -6.24 0.13
N ALA A 465 -3.47 -5.59 1.04
CA ALA A 465 -3.01 -5.30 2.38
C ALA A 465 -3.86 -5.94 3.48
N TYR A 466 -3.21 -6.34 4.57
CA TYR A 466 -3.86 -6.72 5.83
C TYR A 466 -3.08 -6.18 7.05
N ASP A 467 -3.73 -6.10 8.20
CA ASP A 467 -3.08 -5.74 9.48
C ASP A 467 -2.38 -6.98 10.07
N ALA A 468 -1.05 -6.92 10.17
CA ALA A 468 -0.21 -8.00 10.70
C ALA A 468 -0.48 -8.36 12.18
N ARG A 469 -1.09 -7.47 12.97
CA ARG A 469 -1.36 -7.66 14.39
C ARG A 469 -2.65 -8.44 14.64
N THR A 470 -3.66 -8.13 13.85
CA THR A 470 -5.01 -8.69 13.98
C THR A 470 -5.32 -9.76 12.94
N PHE A 471 -4.51 -9.83 11.88
CA PHE A 471 -4.79 -10.60 10.66
C PHE A 471 -6.09 -10.17 9.96
N ALA A 472 -6.60 -8.97 10.26
CA ALA A 472 -7.77 -8.42 9.60
C ALA A 472 -7.39 -7.86 8.22
N TYR A 473 -8.22 -8.11 7.21
CA TYR A 473 -8.13 -7.47 5.92
C TYR A 473 -8.19 -5.93 6.09
N ALA A 474 -7.45 -5.20 5.28
CA ALA A 474 -7.46 -3.74 5.32
C ALA A 474 -8.55 -3.21 4.38
N ASP A 475 -9.58 -2.57 4.93
CA ASP A 475 -10.79 -2.14 4.20
C ASP A 475 -10.49 -1.28 2.96
N PHE A 476 -9.40 -0.50 3.01
CA PHE A 476 -8.97 0.33 1.88
C PHE A 476 -8.36 -0.47 0.72
N SER A 477 -7.89 -1.70 0.98
CA SER A 477 -7.14 -2.49 -0.01
C SER A 477 -7.98 -2.80 -1.24
N GLY A 478 -7.48 -2.44 -2.42
CA GLY A 478 -8.19 -2.66 -3.68
C GLY A 478 -8.58 -4.13 -3.88
N ARG A 479 -9.84 -4.34 -4.29
CA ARG A 479 -10.47 -5.66 -4.46
C ARG A 479 -10.62 -6.02 -5.94
N GLY A 480 -10.53 -7.30 -6.21
CA GLY A 480 -10.82 -7.90 -7.52
C GLY A 480 -12.31 -8.29 -7.69
N PHE A 481 -12.66 -9.18 -8.59
CA PHE A 481 -11.75 -9.69 -9.61
C PHE A 481 -11.52 -8.62 -10.70
N THR A 482 -10.67 -8.93 -11.71
CA THR A 482 -10.59 -8.05 -12.88
C THR A 482 -11.91 -8.06 -13.63
N ARG A 483 -12.33 -6.89 -14.12
CA ARG A 483 -13.51 -6.76 -14.96
C ARG A 483 -13.36 -7.65 -16.21
N LEU A 484 -14.43 -8.19 -16.76
CA LEU A 484 -14.53 -9.06 -17.93
C LEU A 484 -13.77 -10.39 -17.83
N THR A 485 -12.48 -10.37 -17.52
CA THR A 485 -11.65 -11.59 -17.50
C THR A 485 -11.84 -12.42 -16.26
N ASN A 486 -12.44 -11.87 -15.21
CA ASN A 486 -12.61 -12.50 -13.90
C ASN A 486 -11.32 -13.14 -13.36
N MET A 487 -10.18 -12.54 -13.72
CA MET A 487 -8.89 -13.01 -13.24
C MET A 487 -8.79 -12.76 -11.74
N VAL A 488 -8.33 -13.77 -11.02
CA VAL A 488 -8.09 -13.65 -9.58
C VAL A 488 -7.02 -12.61 -9.32
N LYS A 489 -7.44 -11.52 -8.72
CA LYS A 489 -6.65 -10.43 -8.17
C LYS A 489 -7.34 -9.94 -6.88
N PRO A 490 -6.59 -9.56 -5.84
CA PRO A 490 -5.13 -9.64 -5.76
C PRO A 490 -4.61 -11.08 -5.88
N ASP A 491 -3.31 -11.23 -6.17
CA ASP A 491 -2.69 -12.56 -6.12
C ASP A 491 -2.59 -13.05 -4.67
N LEU A 492 -2.23 -12.14 -3.77
CA LEU A 492 -2.12 -12.39 -2.33
C LEU A 492 -2.10 -11.06 -1.56
N VAL A 493 -2.20 -11.16 -0.24
CA VAL A 493 -2.07 -10.00 0.65
C VAL A 493 -0.80 -10.09 1.50
N ALA A 494 -0.26 -8.93 1.88
CA ALA A 494 0.87 -8.81 2.77
C ALA A 494 0.63 -7.72 3.83
N PRO A 495 1.45 -7.62 4.90
CA PRO A 495 1.31 -6.58 5.90
C PRO A 495 1.33 -5.17 5.29
N GLY A 496 0.27 -4.39 5.47
CA GLY A 496 0.14 -3.05 4.90
C GLY A 496 -0.42 -2.00 5.85
N VAL A 497 -0.64 -2.35 7.13
CA VAL A 497 -1.17 -1.42 8.14
C VAL A 497 -0.12 -1.17 9.20
N GLU A 498 0.19 0.12 9.45
CA GLU A 498 1.18 0.58 10.43
C GLU A 498 2.53 -0.16 10.34
N VAL A 499 3.01 -0.33 9.11
CA VAL A 499 4.29 -0.97 8.83
C VAL A 499 5.43 -0.03 9.22
N MET A 500 6.24 -0.44 10.19
CA MET A 500 7.41 0.31 10.63
C MET A 500 8.56 0.13 9.64
N THR A 501 9.06 1.22 9.07
CA THR A 501 10.15 1.21 8.10
C THR A 501 10.98 2.48 8.19
N THR A 502 12.13 2.51 7.49
CA THR A 502 13.06 3.63 7.51
C THR A 502 12.46 4.88 6.86
N THR A 503 12.86 6.04 7.37
CA THR A 503 12.45 7.37 6.86
C THR A 503 13.64 8.15 6.32
N VAL A 504 13.35 9.20 5.58
CA VAL A 504 14.36 10.18 5.17
C VAL A 504 15.04 10.76 6.42
N GLY A 505 16.36 10.86 6.37
CA GLY A 505 17.18 11.31 7.51
C GLY A 505 17.55 10.22 8.52
N GLY A 506 17.20 8.95 8.27
CA GLY A 506 17.70 7.80 9.03
C GLY A 506 16.88 7.40 10.25
N GLY A 507 15.66 7.88 10.41
CA GLY A 507 14.70 7.42 11.43
C GLY A 507 13.84 6.25 10.97
N TYR A 508 12.83 5.92 11.79
CA TYR A 508 11.79 4.95 11.46
C TYR A 508 10.42 5.52 11.84
N ALA A 509 9.42 5.24 11.00
CA ALA A 509 8.02 5.57 11.26
C ALA A 509 7.09 4.48 10.73
N ALA A 510 5.85 4.50 11.21
CA ALA A 510 4.81 3.60 10.74
C ALA A 510 4.10 4.21 9.53
N PHE A 511 3.88 3.40 8.50
CA PHE A 511 3.16 3.76 7.28
C PHE A 511 2.05 2.75 7.00
N THR A 512 0.99 3.21 6.33
CA THR A 512 -0.17 2.38 5.98
C THR A 512 -0.49 2.53 4.49
N GLY A 513 -0.78 1.41 3.83
CA GLY A 513 -1.15 1.33 2.42
C GLY A 513 -0.72 0.02 1.77
N THR A 514 -1.34 -0.33 0.65
CA THR A 514 -0.87 -1.43 -0.20
C THR A 514 0.54 -1.19 -0.73
N SER A 515 0.97 0.08 -0.78
CA SER A 515 2.35 0.49 -1.09
C SER A 515 3.39 -0.12 -0.14
N LEU A 516 3.01 -0.40 1.12
CA LEU A 516 3.87 -1.03 2.13
C LEU A 516 3.73 -2.55 2.15
N ALA A 517 2.61 -3.09 1.68
CA ALA A 517 2.41 -4.53 1.51
C ALA A 517 3.22 -5.08 0.32
N THR A 518 3.24 -4.36 -0.78
CA THR A 518 3.92 -4.73 -2.02
C THR A 518 5.41 -5.05 -1.82
N PRO A 519 6.22 -4.22 -1.13
CA PRO A 519 7.65 -4.49 -0.97
C PRO A 519 7.96 -5.73 -0.12
N PHE A 520 7.08 -6.21 0.76
CA PHE A 520 7.24 -7.54 1.39
C PHE A 520 7.23 -8.64 0.34
N VAL A 521 6.36 -8.54 -0.65
CA VAL A 521 6.27 -9.53 -1.74
C VAL A 521 7.44 -9.39 -2.69
N THR A 522 7.83 -8.16 -3.04
CA THR A 522 9.01 -7.89 -3.88
C THR A 522 10.29 -8.45 -3.27
N GLY A 523 10.52 -8.19 -1.98
CA GLY A 523 11.65 -8.77 -1.26
C GLY A 523 11.58 -10.29 -1.20
N SER A 524 10.40 -10.87 -0.95
CA SER A 524 10.21 -12.33 -0.92
C SER A 524 10.44 -12.98 -2.29
N ALA A 525 10.03 -12.31 -3.37
CA ALA A 525 10.36 -12.73 -4.74
C ALA A 525 11.89 -12.73 -4.96
N ALA A 526 12.60 -11.71 -4.47
CA ALA A 526 14.07 -11.69 -4.53
C ALA A 526 14.69 -12.86 -3.75
N LEU A 527 14.16 -13.23 -2.58
CA LEU A 527 14.64 -14.40 -1.83
C LEU A 527 14.39 -15.72 -2.58
N LEU A 528 13.23 -15.89 -3.22
CA LEU A 528 12.93 -17.05 -4.06
C LEU A 528 13.88 -17.12 -5.25
N MET A 529 14.13 -15.99 -5.92
CA MET A 529 15.06 -15.92 -7.06
C MET A 529 16.51 -16.17 -6.64
N GLU A 530 16.94 -15.72 -5.45
CA GLU A 530 18.24 -16.10 -4.88
C GLU A 530 18.32 -17.61 -4.72
N TRP A 531 17.32 -18.23 -4.07
CA TRP A 531 17.29 -19.68 -3.86
C TRP A 531 17.31 -20.43 -5.19
N GLY A 532 16.49 -20.02 -6.15
CA GLY A 532 16.35 -20.69 -7.42
C GLY A 532 17.53 -20.44 -8.37
N ILE A 533 17.73 -19.16 -8.72
CA ILE A 533 18.62 -18.77 -9.82
C ILE A 533 20.08 -18.71 -9.35
N VAL A 534 20.34 -17.99 -8.23
CA VAL A 534 21.73 -17.74 -7.78
C VAL A 534 22.32 -18.99 -7.15
N ARG A 535 21.51 -19.75 -6.40
CA ARG A 535 21.95 -21.02 -5.77
C ARG A 535 21.68 -22.27 -6.65
N GLU A 536 21.28 -22.04 -7.90
CA GLU A 536 21.12 -23.07 -8.94
C GLU A 536 20.11 -24.18 -8.62
N ASN A 537 19.22 -24.01 -7.62
CA ASN A 537 18.16 -24.98 -7.33
C ASN A 537 17.08 -24.99 -8.42
N ASP A 538 16.80 -23.85 -9.05
CA ASP A 538 15.85 -23.69 -10.15
C ASP A 538 16.20 -22.44 -10.99
N PRO A 539 17.03 -22.58 -12.04
CA PRO A 539 17.48 -21.44 -12.86
C PRO A 539 16.38 -20.69 -13.59
N TYR A 540 15.16 -21.25 -13.62
CA TYR A 540 13.98 -20.68 -14.26
C TYR A 540 12.96 -20.14 -13.26
N LEU A 541 13.31 -19.93 -12.00
CA LEU A 541 12.44 -19.40 -10.96
C LEU A 541 12.36 -17.87 -11.05
N TYR A 542 11.58 -17.37 -12.00
CA TYR A 542 11.27 -15.95 -12.23
C TYR A 542 9.87 -15.79 -12.85
N GLY A 543 9.38 -14.56 -13.01
CA GLY A 543 8.12 -14.23 -13.64
C GLY A 543 6.93 -14.97 -13.01
N GLU A 544 6.07 -15.53 -13.85
CA GLU A 544 4.86 -16.24 -13.41
C GLU A 544 5.17 -17.49 -12.55
N LYS A 545 6.36 -18.05 -12.67
CA LYS A 545 6.75 -19.18 -11.82
C LYS A 545 6.92 -18.76 -10.37
N VAL A 546 7.55 -17.62 -10.10
CA VAL A 546 7.61 -17.02 -8.75
C VAL A 546 6.21 -16.74 -8.24
N LYS A 547 5.35 -16.13 -9.07
CA LYS A 547 3.94 -15.88 -8.76
C LYS A 547 3.21 -17.17 -8.35
N ALA A 548 3.38 -18.26 -9.10
CA ALA A 548 2.79 -19.55 -8.78
C ALA A 548 3.27 -20.10 -7.43
N TYR A 549 4.56 -19.97 -7.12
CA TYR A 549 5.11 -20.41 -5.84
C TYR A 549 4.61 -19.57 -4.67
N LEU A 550 4.53 -18.25 -4.83
CA LEU A 550 3.99 -17.35 -3.80
C LEU A 550 2.51 -17.65 -3.53
N ARG A 551 1.69 -17.85 -4.57
CA ARG A 551 0.28 -18.26 -4.43
C ARG A 551 0.16 -19.61 -3.70
N ARG A 552 0.98 -20.60 -4.07
CA ARG A 552 0.98 -21.93 -3.45
C ARG A 552 1.36 -21.88 -1.97
N GLY A 553 2.31 -21.02 -1.60
CA GLY A 553 2.79 -20.86 -0.24
C GLY A 553 1.93 -19.92 0.63
N ALA A 554 0.89 -19.31 0.07
CA ALA A 554 0.05 -18.38 0.79
C ALA A 554 -0.72 -19.06 1.94
N LYS A 555 -0.86 -18.37 3.06
CA LYS A 555 -1.60 -18.83 4.24
C LYS A 555 -3.02 -18.31 4.23
N LYS A 556 -3.93 -19.09 4.79
CA LYS A 556 -5.28 -18.62 5.04
C LYS A 556 -5.29 -17.39 5.96
N VAL A 557 -6.13 -16.43 5.64
CA VAL A 557 -6.41 -15.25 6.46
C VAL A 557 -7.68 -15.54 7.27
N PRO A 558 -7.67 -15.35 8.60
CA PRO A 558 -8.87 -15.58 9.42
C PRO A 558 -10.07 -14.75 8.92
N GLY A 559 -11.26 -15.35 8.96
CA GLY A 559 -12.48 -14.71 8.48
C GLY A 559 -12.82 -14.98 7.01
N PHE A 560 -11.97 -15.73 6.28
CA PHE A 560 -12.24 -16.15 4.91
C PHE A 560 -12.23 -17.67 4.81
N ASP A 561 -13.32 -18.23 4.27
CA ASP A 561 -13.48 -19.68 4.09
C ASP A 561 -13.15 -20.12 2.66
N GLU A 562 -13.38 -19.25 1.67
CA GLU A 562 -13.19 -19.53 0.26
C GLU A 562 -11.89 -18.89 -0.29
N TYR A 563 -11.15 -19.66 -1.07
CA TYR A 563 -9.91 -19.24 -1.74
C TYR A 563 -9.85 -19.84 -3.15
N PRO A 564 -9.38 -19.07 -4.16
CA PRO A 564 -9.09 -17.64 -4.07
C PRO A 564 -10.36 -16.80 -4.01
N ASN A 565 -10.25 -15.56 -3.49
CA ASN A 565 -11.35 -14.60 -3.47
C ASN A 565 -10.88 -13.18 -3.87
N GLU A 566 -11.82 -12.25 -3.96
CA GLU A 566 -11.60 -10.89 -4.46
C GLU A 566 -10.85 -9.97 -3.48
N GLU A 567 -10.80 -10.31 -2.20
CA GLU A 567 -10.21 -9.48 -1.15
C GLU A 567 -8.76 -9.88 -0.85
N VAL A 568 -8.54 -11.18 -0.61
CA VAL A 568 -7.23 -11.70 -0.17
C VAL A 568 -6.54 -12.61 -1.20
N GLY A 569 -7.15 -12.81 -2.36
CA GLY A 569 -6.64 -13.69 -3.41
C GLY A 569 -6.40 -15.11 -2.88
N TYR A 570 -5.18 -15.62 -3.05
CA TYR A 570 -4.78 -16.95 -2.56
C TYR A 570 -4.44 -16.96 -1.06
N GLY A 571 -4.44 -15.80 -0.37
CA GLY A 571 -4.18 -15.67 1.05
C GLY A 571 -3.00 -14.77 1.39
N ALA A 572 -2.52 -14.83 2.62
CA ALA A 572 -1.41 -14.02 3.12
C ALA A 572 -0.04 -14.60 2.74
N LEU A 573 0.88 -13.71 2.39
CA LEU A 573 2.27 -14.05 2.08
C LEU A 573 2.91 -14.92 3.16
N CYS A 574 3.52 -16.05 2.74
CA CYS A 574 4.44 -16.82 3.57
C CYS A 574 5.62 -17.33 2.75
N THR A 575 6.73 -16.63 2.81
CA THR A 575 7.94 -16.88 2.02
C THR A 575 8.49 -18.29 2.24
N ALA A 576 8.50 -18.77 3.49
CA ALA A 576 9.03 -20.12 3.79
C ALA A 576 8.20 -21.25 3.16
N GLN A 577 6.86 -21.09 3.09
CA GLN A 577 6.00 -22.08 2.44
C GLN A 577 6.04 -21.97 0.90
N SER A 578 6.51 -20.84 0.38
CA SER A 578 6.66 -20.62 -1.05
C SER A 578 7.94 -21.26 -1.61
N ILE A 579 8.94 -21.55 -0.79
CA ILE A 579 10.15 -22.25 -1.22
C ILE A 579 9.84 -23.74 -1.35
N PRO A 580 10.15 -24.37 -2.50
CA PRO A 580 9.97 -25.80 -2.66
C PRO A 580 10.75 -26.58 -1.59
N GLN A 581 10.08 -27.47 -0.89
CA GLN A 581 10.76 -28.42 -0.01
C GLN A 581 11.42 -29.49 -0.90
N ILE A 582 12.73 -29.62 -0.78
CA ILE A 582 13.52 -30.66 -1.41
C ILE A 582 13.44 -31.92 -0.55
#